data_2c8f24068ac13e2058aabade404d75de
#
_entry.id   2c8f24068ac13e2058aabade404d75de
#
_cell.length_a   1.000
_cell.length_b   1.000
_cell.length_c   1.000
_cell.angle_alpha   90.00
_cell.angle_beta   90.00
_cell.angle_gamma   90.00
#
_symmetry.space_group_name_H-M   'P 1'
#
loop_
_entity.id
_entity.type
_entity.pdbx_description
1 polymer ?
#
loop_
_entity_poly.entity_id
_entity_poly.type
_entity_poly.pdbx_seq_one_letter_code
_entity_poly.pdbx_strand_id
1 'polypeptide(L)'
;MAAEVLAQSGVAAHLFDAMPSVGRKFLLAGKGGLNLTHSEPHEPFASRYAARQPQIEPLIRAFGSPEVRAWAQGLGVETFVGTSGRVFPTDMKAAPLLRAWLHRLRGQGVQLHMRHRWLGWANDHDAAQPVQQALDFTPSSAHVLRFATPAGECQVTCRAVV
;
A
#
# COMPACT_ATOMS: atom_id res chain seq x y z
N MET A 1 2.03 2.04 1.24
CA MET A 1 2.02 3.14 2.23
C MET A 1 1.42 2.67 3.54
N ALA A 2 0.11 2.29 3.66
CA ALA A 2 -0.47 1.89 4.96
C ALA A 2 0.35 0.81 5.69
N ALA A 3 0.70 -0.29 5.05
CA ALA A 3 1.52 -1.35 5.65
C ALA A 3 2.90 -0.84 6.13
N GLU A 4 3.50 0.13 5.46
CA GLU A 4 4.77 0.74 5.85
C GLU A 4 4.62 1.56 7.14
N VAL A 5 3.58 2.39 7.22
CA VAL A 5 3.28 3.19 8.42
C VAL A 5 2.96 2.30 9.62
N LEU A 6 2.16 1.25 9.43
CA LEU A 6 1.85 0.28 10.47
C LEU A 6 3.11 -0.43 10.98
N ALA A 7 3.96 -0.90 10.08
CA ALA A 7 5.20 -1.57 10.45
C ALA A 7 6.18 -0.64 11.17
N GLN A 8 6.30 0.62 10.75
CA GLN A 8 7.11 1.64 11.45
C GLN A 8 6.59 1.94 12.85
N SER A 9 5.29 1.77 13.08
CA SER A 9 4.66 1.90 14.40
C SER A 9 4.70 0.62 15.23
N GLY A 10 5.44 -0.43 14.80
CA GLY A 10 5.56 -1.70 15.51
C GLY A 10 4.32 -2.60 15.39
N VAL A 11 3.39 -2.29 14.48
CA VAL A 11 2.20 -3.12 14.25
C VAL A 11 2.50 -4.19 13.21
N ALA A 12 2.23 -5.45 13.54
CA ALA A 12 2.34 -6.55 12.60
C ALA A 12 1.36 -6.34 11.43
N ALA A 13 1.88 -6.28 10.20
CA ALA A 13 1.10 -6.02 9.01
C ALA A 13 1.21 -7.18 8.00
N HIS A 14 0.05 -7.64 7.53
CA HIS A 14 -0.08 -8.65 6.49
C HIS A 14 -0.75 -8.03 5.27
N LEU A 15 -0.15 -8.18 4.09
CA LEU A 15 -0.65 -7.68 2.83
C LEU A 15 -1.05 -8.86 1.93
N PHE A 16 -2.32 -8.89 1.52
CA PHE A 16 -2.89 -9.92 0.66
C PHE A 16 -3.11 -9.39 -0.75
N ASP A 17 -2.71 -10.15 -1.76
CA ASP A 17 -2.91 -9.82 -3.17
C ASP A 17 -3.43 -11.06 -3.91
N ALA A 18 -4.50 -10.88 -4.69
CA ALA A 18 -5.06 -11.95 -5.52
C ALA A 18 -4.11 -12.40 -6.64
N MET A 19 -3.16 -11.55 -7.01
CA MET A 19 -2.22 -11.78 -8.10
C MET A 19 -0.98 -12.55 -7.63
N PRO A 20 -0.23 -13.18 -8.55
CA PRO A 20 1.01 -13.90 -8.19
C PRO A 20 2.18 -12.97 -7.80
N SER A 21 2.05 -11.67 -8.01
CA SER A 21 3.04 -10.66 -7.62
C SER A 21 2.37 -9.35 -7.24
N VAL A 22 2.90 -8.66 -6.23
CA VAL A 22 2.41 -7.34 -5.80
C VAL A 22 2.74 -6.24 -6.79
N GLY A 23 1.95 -5.18 -6.77
CA GLY A 23 2.27 -3.93 -7.46
C GLY A 23 2.10 -3.97 -8.98
N ARG A 24 1.33 -4.90 -9.53
CA ARG A 24 1.13 -5.02 -10.99
C ARG A 24 0.54 -3.74 -11.60
N LYS A 25 -0.47 -3.14 -10.96
CA LYS A 25 -1.05 -1.85 -11.42
C LYS A 25 -0.03 -0.72 -11.34
N PHE A 26 0.80 -0.69 -10.29
CA PHE A 26 1.88 0.27 -10.14
C PHE A 26 2.89 0.16 -11.30
N LEU A 27 3.28 -1.06 -11.68
CA LEU A 27 4.17 -1.30 -12.81
C LEU A 27 3.53 -0.90 -14.15
N LEU A 28 2.22 -1.14 -14.33
CA LEU A 28 1.49 -0.71 -15.52
C LEU A 28 1.39 0.81 -15.63
N ALA A 29 1.17 1.51 -14.53
CA ALA A 29 1.13 2.97 -14.50
C ALA A 29 2.49 3.60 -14.91
N GLY A 30 3.60 2.90 -14.66
CA GLY A 30 4.94 3.33 -15.04
C GLY A 30 5.35 3.06 -16.50
N LYS A 31 4.44 2.60 -17.37
CA LYS A 31 4.78 2.19 -18.75
C LYS A 31 5.32 3.32 -19.63
N GLY A 32 4.82 4.55 -19.46
CA GLY A 32 5.28 5.76 -20.17
C GLY A 32 6.16 6.68 -19.31
N GLY A 33 6.61 6.20 -18.15
CA GLY A 33 7.31 6.97 -17.14
C GLY A 33 6.45 7.08 -15.86
N LEU A 34 7.02 6.69 -14.72
CA LEU A 34 6.33 6.72 -13.44
C LEU A 34 6.23 8.15 -12.91
N ASN A 35 5.08 8.78 -13.09
CA ASN A 35 4.80 10.06 -12.45
C ASN A 35 4.50 9.84 -10.96
N LEU A 36 5.35 10.37 -10.08
CA LEU A 36 5.18 10.25 -8.63
C LEU A 36 4.29 11.35 -8.05
N THR A 37 4.52 12.59 -8.49
CA THR A 37 3.83 13.77 -7.98
C THR A 37 4.02 14.96 -8.94
N HIS A 38 3.64 16.16 -8.51
CA HIS A 38 3.84 17.41 -9.23
C HIS A 38 4.63 18.41 -8.38
N SER A 39 5.48 19.22 -9.00
CA SER A 39 6.36 20.16 -8.29
C SER A 39 5.74 21.52 -8.00
N GLU A 40 4.47 21.73 -8.35
CA GLU A 40 3.81 22.99 -8.07
C GLU A 40 3.70 23.27 -6.57
N PRO A 41 3.61 24.56 -6.15
CA PRO A 41 3.41 24.93 -4.75
C PRO A 41 2.14 24.31 -4.16
N HIS A 42 2.11 24.22 -2.82
CA HIS A 42 1.03 23.54 -2.08
C HIS A 42 -0.37 24.08 -2.44
N GLU A 43 -0.56 25.41 -2.44
CA GLU A 43 -1.87 26.02 -2.66
C GLU A 43 -2.47 25.74 -4.04
N PRO A 44 -1.74 25.96 -5.17
CA PRO A 44 -2.21 25.54 -6.50
C PRO A 44 -2.47 24.05 -6.60
N PHE A 45 -1.64 23.20 -5.95
CA PHE A 45 -1.82 21.75 -5.95
C PHE A 45 -3.11 21.36 -5.23
N ALA A 46 -3.37 21.92 -4.03
CA ALA A 46 -4.56 21.65 -3.24
C ALA A 46 -5.85 22.13 -3.95
N SER A 47 -5.80 23.30 -4.63
CA SER A 47 -6.95 23.85 -5.35
C SER A 47 -7.47 22.95 -6.48
N ARG A 48 -6.64 22.06 -7.03
CA ARG A 48 -7.05 21.09 -8.07
C ARG A 48 -8.12 20.10 -7.59
N TYR A 49 -8.27 19.94 -6.28
CA TYR A 49 -9.32 19.10 -5.69
C TYR A 49 -10.68 19.79 -5.59
N ALA A 50 -10.79 21.06 -6.04
CA ALA A 50 -12.02 21.83 -6.12
C ALA A 50 -12.85 21.71 -4.82
N ALA A 51 -14.12 21.29 -4.91
CA ALA A 51 -15.02 21.16 -3.75
C ALA A 51 -14.51 20.17 -2.67
N ARG A 52 -13.53 19.31 -2.97
CA ARG A 52 -12.92 18.36 -2.03
C ARG A 52 -11.65 18.90 -1.36
N GLN A 53 -11.20 20.08 -1.73
CA GLN A 53 -9.99 20.68 -1.16
C GLN A 53 -9.99 20.69 0.37
N PRO A 54 -11.06 21.07 1.09
CA PRO A 54 -11.04 21.12 2.56
C PRO A 54 -10.77 19.76 3.21
N GLN A 55 -11.21 18.65 2.59
CA GLN A 55 -10.98 17.30 3.09
C GLN A 55 -9.60 16.76 2.71
N ILE A 56 -9.07 17.14 1.55
CA ILE A 56 -7.81 16.61 1.00
C ILE A 56 -6.61 17.42 1.45
N GLU A 57 -6.74 18.73 1.61
CA GLU A 57 -5.61 19.62 1.96
C GLU A 57 -4.86 19.20 3.23
N PRO A 58 -5.49 18.79 4.36
CA PRO A 58 -4.77 18.31 5.52
C PRO A 58 -3.92 17.07 5.23
N LEU A 59 -4.38 16.18 4.33
CA LEU A 59 -3.66 14.97 3.93
C LEU A 59 -2.43 15.31 3.08
N ILE A 60 -2.58 16.23 2.10
CA ILE A 60 -1.46 16.70 1.27
C ILE A 60 -0.45 17.49 2.11
N ARG A 61 -0.90 18.22 3.11
CA ARG A 61 -0.02 18.95 4.04
C ARG A 61 0.80 18.00 4.90
N ALA A 62 0.24 16.84 5.27
CA ALA A 62 0.94 15.81 6.02
C ALA A 62 1.86 14.95 5.15
N PHE A 63 1.46 14.68 3.89
CA PHE A 63 2.23 13.86 2.95
C PHE A 63 2.00 14.36 1.50
N GLY A 64 2.69 15.42 1.13
CA GLY A 64 2.58 16.06 -0.16
C GLY A 64 3.75 15.75 -1.10
N SER A 65 3.96 16.63 -2.06
CA SER A 65 5.00 16.43 -3.10
C SER A 65 6.42 16.36 -2.53
N PRO A 66 6.85 17.22 -1.59
CA PRO A 66 8.17 17.10 -0.97
C PRO A 66 8.37 15.77 -0.23
N GLU A 67 7.35 15.32 0.51
CA GLU A 67 7.40 14.07 1.29
C GLU A 67 7.44 12.84 0.37
N VAL A 68 6.71 12.84 -0.74
CA VAL A 68 6.78 11.77 -1.76
C VAL A 68 8.18 11.68 -2.36
N ARG A 69 8.83 12.82 -2.65
CA ARG A 69 10.21 12.85 -3.16
C ARG A 69 11.21 12.36 -2.11
N ALA A 70 11.08 12.82 -0.88
CA ALA A 70 11.93 12.37 0.23
C ALA A 70 11.75 10.86 0.50
N TRP A 71 10.53 10.36 0.43
CA TRP A 71 10.23 8.93 0.55
C TRP A 71 10.91 8.10 -0.57
N ALA A 72 10.85 8.56 -1.83
CA ALA A 72 11.52 7.91 -2.96
C ALA A 72 13.05 7.93 -2.79
N GLN A 73 13.62 9.08 -2.38
CA GLN A 73 15.04 9.22 -2.09
C GLN A 73 15.47 8.29 -0.95
N GLY A 74 14.67 8.17 0.11
CA GLY A 74 14.91 7.22 1.19
C GLY A 74 14.88 5.74 0.76
N LEU A 75 14.30 5.44 -0.41
CA LEU A 75 14.38 4.14 -1.09
C LEU A 75 15.58 4.02 -2.04
N GLY A 76 16.46 5.03 -2.10
CA GLY A 76 17.59 5.08 -3.04
C GLY A 76 17.18 5.43 -4.46
N VAL A 77 16.02 6.06 -4.65
CA VAL A 77 15.50 6.45 -5.97
C VAL A 77 15.51 7.97 -6.10
N GLU A 78 16.46 8.48 -6.88
CA GLU A 78 16.54 9.91 -7.21
C GLU A 78 15.39 10.32 -8.12
N THR A 79 14.95 11.59 -7.99
CA THR A 79 13.83 12.14 -8.76
C THR A 79 14.20 13.44 -9.43
N PHE A 80 13.62 13.70 -10.61
CA PHE A 80 13.74 14.97 -11.32
C PHE A 80 12.36 15.55 -11.67
N VAL A 81 12.33 16.85 -11.93
CA VAL A 81 11.15 17.57 -12.41
C VAL A 81 11.20 17.66 -13.92
N GLY A 82 10.20 17.11 -14.59
CA GLY A 82 10.05 17.24 -16.05
C GLY A 82 9.51 18.63 -16.44
N THR A 83 9.53 18.92 -17.73
CA THR A 83 9.13 20.23 -18.30
C THR A 83 7.68 20.61 -17.99
N SER A 84 6.81 19.62 -17.74
CA SER A 84 5.42 19.81 -17.36
C SER A 84 5.20 19.99 -15.85
N GLY A 85 6.27 20.09 -15.05
CA GLY A 85 6.19 20.13 -13.58
C GLY A 85 5.95 18.77 -12.93
N ARG A 86 5.77 17.70 -13.68
CA ARG A 86 5.64 16.34 -13.15
C ARG A 86 6.98 15.84 -12.62
N VAL A 87 6.91 15.07 -11.53
CA VAL A 87 8.11 14.50 -10.89
C VAL A 87 8.21 13.02 -11.23
N PHE A 88 9.38 12.62 -11.71
CA PHE A 88 9.67 11.25 -12.13
C PHE A 88 10.92 10.72 -11.44
N PRO A 89 11.04 9.38 -11.26
CA PRO A 89 12.35 8.77 -11.01
C PRO A 89 13.31 9.08 -12.15
N THR A 90 14.60 9.21 -11.85
CA THR A 90 15.63 9.55 -12.86
C THR A 90 15.68 8.54 -14.02
N ASP A 91 15.42 7.26 -13.74
CA ASP A 91 15.35 6.20 -14.74
C ASP A 91 13.97 6.05 -15.41
N MET A 92 12.99 6.88 -15.04
CA MET A 92 11.59 6.87 -15.51
C MET A 92 10.82 5.57 -15.20
N LYS A 93 11.40 4.60 -14.49
CA LYS A 93 10.87 3.25 -14.33
C LYS A 93 10.23 3.04 -12.97
N ALA A 94 9.10 2.30 -12.95
CA ALA A 94 8.43 1.90 -11.72
C ALA A 94 9.11 0.72 -11.00
N ALA A 95 9.76 -0.17 -11.76
CA ALA A 95 10.26 -1.43 -11.22
C ALA A 95 11.38 -1.29 -10.17
N PRO A 96 12.39 -0.41 -10.31
CA PRO A 96 13.39 -0.19 -9.27
C PRO A 96 12.78 0.33 -7.97
N LEU A 97 11.88 1.32 -8.06
CA LEU A 97 11.19 1.88 -6.91
C LEU A 97 10.37 0.81 -6.19
N LEU A 98 9.57 0.01 -6.91
CA LEU A 98 8.78 -1.07 -6.33
C LEU A 98 9.66 -2.11 -5.65
N ARG A 99 10.77 -2.53 -6.25
CA ARG A 99 11.71 -3.50 -5.66
C ARG A 99 12.30 -2.99 -4.34
N ALA A 100 12.78 -1.75 -4.33
CA ALA A 100 13.34 -1.13 -3.14
C ALA A 100 12.28 -1.01 -2.03
N TRP A 101 11.07 -0.63 -2.39
CA TRP A 101 9.97 -0.54 -1.43
C TRP A 101 9.58 -1.89 -0.84
N LEU A 102 9.44 -2.92 -1.67
CA LEU A 102 9.15 -4.28 -1.21
C LEU A 102 10.29 -4.85 -0.34
N HIS A 103 11.54 -4.52 -0.64
CA HIS A 103 12.67 -4.89 0.20
C HIS A 103 12.56 -4.24 1.58
N ARG A 104 12.28 -2.93 1.65
CA ARG A 104 12.05 -2.19 2.91
C ARG A 104 10.91 -2.81 3.71
N LEU A 105 9.74 -3.05 3.09
CA LEU A 105 8.58 -3.64 3.76
C LEU A 105 8.91 -5.00 4.40
N ARG A 106 9.61 -5.87 3.66
CA ARG A 106 10.05 -7.17 4.20
C ARG A 106 11.03 -7.00 5.36
N GLY A 107 11.99 -6.08 5.24
CA GLY A 107 12.92 -5.74 6.31
C GLY A 107 12.25 -5.19 7.57
N GLN A 108 11.06 -4.59 7.42
CA GLN A 108 10.20 -4.12 8.52
C GLN A 108 9.24 -5.19 9.05
N GLY A 109 9.32 -6.44 8.56
CA GLY A 109 8.48 -7.54 9.02
C GLY A 109 7.11 -7.63 8.36
N VAL A 110 6.79 -6.82 7.34
CA VAL A 110 5.53 -6.94 6.60
C VAL A 110 5.49 -8.26 5.84
N GLN A 111 4.45 -9.05 6.09
CA GLN A 111 4.24 -10.33 5.41
C GLN A 111 3.39 -10.14 4.15
N LEU A 112 3.84 -10.74 3.03
CA LEU A 112 3.18 -10.62 1.73
C LEU A 112 2.58 -11.97 1.33
N HIS A 113 1.25 -12.02 1.20
CA HIS A 113 0.48 -13.21 0.84
C HIS A 113 -0.05 -13.05 -0.58
N MET A 114 0.63 -13.67 -1.54
CA MET A 114 0.23 -13.65 -2.95
C MET A 114 -0.78 -14.74 -3.25
N ARG A 115 -1.57 -14.57 -4.33
CA ARG A 115 -2.62 -15.49 -4.77
C ARG A 115 -3.70 -15.73 -3.71
N HIS A 116 -3.95 -14.71 -2.89
CA HIS A 116 -5.01 -14.69 -1.90
C HIS A 116 -6.09 -13.71 -2.39
N ARG A 117 -7.16 -14.23 -2.99
CA ARG A 117 -8.29 -13.40 -3.44
C ARG A 117 -9.26 -13.24 -2.28
N TRP A 118 -9.46 -12.02 -1.83
CA TRP A 118 -10.46 -11.73 -0.82
C TRP A 118 -11.87 -12.08 -1.29
N LEU A 119 -12.61 -12.87 -0.49
CA LEU A 119 -13.97 -13.32 -0.75
C LEU A 119 -15.01 -12.55 0.08
N GLY A 120 -14.59 -11.81 1.08
CA GLY A 120 -15.45 -11.09 2.01
C GLY A 120 -15.15 -11.43 3.47
N TRP A 121 -16.01 -10.94 4.31
CA TRP A 121 -16.01 -11.26 5.74
C TRP A 121 -16.55 -12.68 5.95
N ALA A 122 -16.02 -13.40 6.94
CA ALA A 122 -16.68 -14.62 7.39
C ALA A 122 -17.93 -14.22 8.20
N ASN A 123 -19.07 -14.82 7.89
CA ASN A 123 -20.28 -14.71 8.69
C ASN A 123 -20.20 -15.67 9.88
N ASP A 124 -20.91 -15.38 10.97
CA ASP A 124 -20.95 -16.23 12.16
C ASP A 124 -21.40 -17.70 11.88
N HIS A 125 -22.03 -17.94 10.73
CA HIS A 125 -22.43 -19.27 10.26
C HIS A 125 -21.32 -20.06 9.56
N ASP A 126 -20.21 -19.45 9.18
CA ASP A 126 -19.07 -20.09 8.49
C ASP A 126 -17.98 -20.61 9.47
N ALA A 127 -18.22 -20.56 10.77
CA ALA A 127 -17.26 -20.89 11.84
C ALA A 127 -16.84 -22.38 11.93
N ALA A 128 -17.18 -23.22 10.94
CA ALA A 128 -16.97 -24.67 10.98
C ALA A 128 -15.65 -25.18 10.36
N GLN A 129 -14.71 -24.31 9.97
CA GLN A 129 -13.42 -24.73 9.42
C GLN A 129 -12.27 -24.27 10.31
N PRO A 130 -11.26 -25.11 10.59
CA PRO A 130 -10.13 -24.73 11.45
C PRO A 130 -9.34 -23.59 10.87
N VAL A 131 -9.19 -22.53 11.64
CA VAL A 131 -8.35 -21.37 11.33
C VAL A 131 -6.89 -21.82 11.29
N GLN A 132 -6.29 -21.82 10.12
CA GLN A 132 -4.93 -22.33 9.92
C GLN A 132 -3.82 -21.34 10.30
N GLN A 133 -4.14 -20.10 10.68
CA GLN A 133 -3.20 -19.12 11.23
C GLN A 133 -3.92 -18.20 12.23
N ALA A 134 -4.02 -18.64 13.47
CA ALA A 134 -4.36 -17.73 14.57
C ALA A 134 -3.13 -16.86 14.86
N LEU A 135 -3.19 -15.59 14.48
CA LEU A 135 -2.34 -14.58 15.07
C LEU A 135 -2.84 -14.41 16.51
N ASP A 136 -1.99 -14.59 17.54
CA ASP A 136 -2.32 -14.54 18.96
C ASP A 136 -3.08 -13.27 19.36
N PHE A 137 -4.43 -13.34 19.38
CA PHE A 137 -5.31 -12.23 19.79
C PHE A 137 -6.49 -12.73 20.64
N THR A 138 -6.81 -11.94 21.66
CA THR A 138 -8.02 -12.13 22.47
C THR A 138 -9.29 -11.91 21.64
N PRO A 139 -10.36 -12.73 21.78
CA PRO A 139 -11.44 -12.86 20.80
C PRO A 139 -12.44 -11.70 20.68
N SER A 140 -12.36 -10.64 21.49
CA SER A 140 -13.48 -9.70 21.65
C SER A 140 -13.60 -8.61 20.58
N SER A 141 -12.65 -8.51 19.61
CA SER A 141 -12.69 -7.51 18.52
C SER A 141 -12.01 -7.97 17.22
N ALA A 142 -11.94 -9.27 16.99
CA ALA A 142 -11.26 -9.82 15.83
C ALA A 142 -12.19 -9.88 14.61
N HIS A 143 -11.69 -9.44 13.48
CA HIS A 143 -12.34 -9.63 12.17
C HIS A 143 -11.85 -10.92 11.54
N VAL A 144 -12.75 -11.71 10.96
CA VAL A 144 -12.40 -12.92 10.19
C VAL A 144 -12.66 -12.66 8.71
N LEU A 145 -11.62 -12.84 7.91
CA LEU A 145 -11.62 -12.63 6.45
C LEU A 145 -11.51 -13.97 5.75
N ARG A 146 -12.18 -14.12 4.60
CA ARG A 146 -12.11 -15.29 3.74
C ARG A 146 -11.31 -15.00 2.49
N PHE A 147 -10.45 -15.92 2.12
CA PHE A 147 -9.63 -15.83 0.90
C PHE A 147 -9.68 -17.12 0.10
N ALA A 148 -9.82 -17.01 -1.22
CA ALA A 148 -9.53 -18.10 -2.14
C ALA A 148 -8.04 -18.12 -2.45
N THR A 149 -7.42 -19.30 -2.31
CA THR A 149 -6.02 -19.57 -2.61
C THR A 149 -5.87 -20.76 -3.58
N PRO A 150 -4.68 -21.00 -4.15
CA PRO A 150 -4.45 -22.20 -4.96
C PRO A 150 -4.66 -23.52 -4.22
N ALA A 151 -4.54 -23.52 -2.89
CA ALA A 151 -4.75 -24.68 -2.03
C ALA A 151 -6.20 -24.85 -1.55
N GLY A 152 -7.08 -23.93 -1.91
CA GLY A 152 -8.47 -23.87 -1.47
C GLY A 152 -8.81 -22.59 -0.74
N GLU A 153 -9.96 -22.57 -0.08
CA GLU A 153 -10.38 -21.43 0.75
C GLU A 153 -9.67 -21.45 2.12
N CYS A 154 -9.28 -20.28 2.60
CA CYS A 154 -8.73 -20.12 3.95
C CYS A 154 -9.36 -18.92 4.66
N GLN A 155 -9.28 -18.91 5.98
CA GLN A 155 -9.71 -17.81 6.84
C GLN A 155 -8.51 -17.18 7.54
N VAL A 156 -8.55 -15.87 7.73
CA VAL A 156 -7.53 -15.10 8.44
C VAL A 156 -8.22 -14.21 9.47
N THR A 157 -7.75 -14.29 10.70
CA THR A 157 -8.24 -13.44 11.79
C THR A 157 -7.31 -12.24 11.97
N CYS A 158 -7.85 -11.04 12.09
CA CYS A 158 -7.09 -9.81 12.30
C CYS A 158 -7.85 -8.82 13.20
N ARG A 159 -7.13 -7.85 13.77
CA ARG A 159 -7.72 -6.78 14.60
C ARG A 159 -8.29 -5.63 13.77
N ALA A 160 -7.72 -5.36 12.61
CA ALA A 160 -8.14 -4.27 11.73
C ALA A 160 -7.84 -4.60 10.27
N VAL A 161 -8.61 -4.01 9.37
CA VAL A 161 -8.44 -4.08 7.90
C VAL A 161 -8.33 -2.67 7.36
N VAL A 162 -7.37 -2.44 6.46
CA VAL A 162 -7.10 -1.15 5.80
C VAL A 162 -7.16 -1.30 4.28
#